data_84e61750ccbdfbd9c132e7595b1e56a1
#
_entry.id   84e61750ccbdfbd9c132e7595b1e56a1
#
_cell.length_a   1.000
_cell.length_b   1.000
_cell.length_c   1.000
_cell.angle_alpha   90.00
_cell.angle_beta   90.00
_cell.angle_gamma   90.00
#
_symmetry.space_group_name_H-M   'P 1'
#
loop_
_entity.id
_entity.type
_entity.pdbx_description
1 polymer ?
#
loop_
_entity_poly.entity_id
_entity_poly.type
_entity_poly.pdbx_seq_one_letter_code
_entity_poly.pdbx_strand_id
1 'polypeptide(L)'
;MHRLARLGLVLLALTVSAPPLGALPPEELDGISFADDPHMLFVPIEEIGRTLGWETHFDQEEISLNGHLLDAAHLRKLTNGTLLVPLDELQRAGATITWSDDGMQALVASDNKNIAIQFADKRVEVDLANQHLRAYQGARLVLDSPISSGREGKKTPRGEFKAGPIKSRMHRSRLYHNAPMPWSVQVHENIFIHGFRKVPRHPSSHGCIRLPLTGANPAKWFYNWIDLGTPVSIKGHWPLATTTPAPVRIEKNASPARSFLRRVIIATVITIAGTLVIWFISRGRGKI
;
A
#
# COMPACT_ATOMS: atom_id res chain seq x y z
N MET A 1 82.70 -2.90 -40.31
CA MET A 1 82.40 -3.38 -38.92
C MET A 1 80.98 -2.87 -38.53
N HIS A 2 79.98 -3.69 -38.81
CA HIS A 2 78.59 -3.34 -38.51
C HIS A 2 78.15 -4.07 -37.22
N ARG A 3 77.82 -3.30 -36.19
CA ARG A 3 77.19 -3.83 -34.96
C ARG A 3 75.64 -3.81 -35.12
N LEU A 4 75.03 -4.99 -35.19
CA LEU A 4 73.62 -5.19 -35.15
C LEU A 4 73.13 -5.06 -33.68
N ALA A 5 72.32 -4.03 -33.41
CA ALA A 5 71.62 -3.90 -32.14
C ALA A 5 70.37 -4.82 -32.18
N ARG A 6 70.32 -5.78 -31.26
CA ARG A 6 69.11 -6.61 -31.04
C ARG A 6 68.12 -5.83 -30.15
N LEU A 7 66.99 -5.43 -30.70
CA LEU A 7 65.86 -4.89 -29.93
C LEU A 7 65.13 -6.09 -29.31
N GLY A 8 65.23 -6.21 -28.02
CA GLY A 8 64.44 -7.17 -27.25
C GLY A 8 63.02 -6.63 -27.03
N LEU A 9 62.05 -7.28 -27.63
CA LEU A 9 60.61 -6.99 -27.41
C LEU A 9 60.20 -7.61 -26.06
N VAL A 10 59.96 -6.77 -25.01
CA VAL A 10 59.41 -7.22 -23.75
C VAL A 10 57.86 -7.20 -23.90
N LEU A 11 57.27 -8.39 -24.04
CA LEU A 11 55.83 -8.56 -23.98
C LEU A 11 55.38 -8.44 -22.49
N LEU A 12 54.78 -7.31 -22.13
CA LEU A 12 54.13 -7.14 -20.84
C LEU A 12 52.79 -7.84 -20.92
N ALA A 13 52.67 -9.05 -20.37
CA ALA A 13 51.37 -9.74 -20.25
C ALA A 13 50.55 -9.06 -19.16
N LEU A 14 49.58 -8.22 -19.56
CA LEU A 14 48.52 -7.73 -18.68
C LEU A 14 47.59 -8.89 -18.31
N THR A 15 47.83 -9.48 -17.15
CA THR A 15 46.84 -10.41 -16.54
C THR A 15 45.65 -9.60 -16.06
N VAL A 16 44.63 -9.50 -16.88
CA VAL A 16 43.32 -9.05 -16.43
C VAL A 16 42.76 -10.11 -15.50
N SER A 17 42.93 -9.91 -14.21
CA SER A 17 42.27 -10.74 -13.19
C SER A 17 40.79 -10.49 -13.34
N ALA A 18 40.03 -11.49 -13.82
CA ALA A 18 38.58 -11.46 -13.76
C ALA A 18 38.16 -11.31 -12.29
N PRO A 19 37.22 -10.45 -11.97
CA PRO A 19 36.69 -10.40 -10.61
C PRO A 19 36.13 -11.80 -10.24
N PRO A 20 36.23 -12.23 -8.96
CA PRO A 20 35.65 -13.49 -8.53
C PRO A 20 34.20 -13.50 -8.94
N LEU A 21 33.67 -14.65 -9.40
CA LEU A 21 32.27 -14.86 -9.72
C LEU A 21 31.46 -14.42 -8.48
N GLY A 22 31.03 -13.15 -8.50
CA GLY A 22 30.47 -12.49 -7.33
C GLY A 22 29.19 -13.16 -6.90
N ALA A 23 29.02 -13.28 -5.61
CA ALA A 23 27.72 -13.48 -5.01
C ALA A 23 26.72 -12.56 -5.74
N LEU A 24 25.55 -13.09 -6.08
CA LEU A 24 24.44 -12.28 -6.62
C LEU A 24 24.28 -11.04 -5.71
N PRO A 25 24.03 -9.86 -6.28
CA PRO A 25 23.77 -8.69 -5.46
C PRO A 25 22.65 -9.04 -4.46
N PRO A 26 22.72 -8.54 -3.22
CA PRO A 26 21.69 -8.81 -2.24
C PRO A 26 20.34 -8.34 -2.80
N GLU A 27 19.28 -9.04 -2.46
CA GLU A 27 17.92 -8.58 -2.73
C GLU A 27 17.73 -7.21 -2.07
N GLU A 28 17.11 -6.25 -2.78
CA GLU A 28 16.93 -4.90 -2.28
C GLU A 28 15.46 -4.68 -1.86
N LEU A 29 15.26 -4.08 -0.69
CA LEU A 29 13.95 -3.66 -0.19
C LEU A 29 13.95 -2.17 0.15
N ASP A 30 12.86 -1.51 -0.23
CA ASP A 30 12.56 -0.17 0.25
C ASP A 30 12.07 -0.25 1.70
N GLY A 31 12.87 0.27 2.62
CA GLY A 31 12.51 0.45 4.01
C GLY A 31 11.52 1.60 4.17
N ILE A 32 10.73 1.54 5.22
CA ILE A 32 9.75 2.58 5.56
C ILE A 32 10.29 3.38 6.75
N SER A 33 10.44 4.69 6.60
CA SER A 33 10.81 5.60 7.67
C SER A 33 9.65 6.52 8.04
N PHE A 34 9.66 7.02 9.27
CA PHE A 34 8.64 7.95 9.76
C PHE A 34 9.27 9.25 10.24
N ALA A 35 8.65 10.37 9.94
CA ALA A 35 9.17 11.68 10.35
C ALA A 35 9.17 11.93 11.88
N ASP A 36 8.44 11.12 12.63
CA ASP A 36 8.47 11.11 14.11
C ASP A 36 9.53 10.18 14.67
N ASP A 37 10.22 9.39 13.80
CA ASP A 37 11.33 8.50 14.12
C ASP A 37 12.25 8.36 12.88
N PRO A 38 12.97 9.43 12.50
CA PRO A 38 13.63 9.52 11.20
C PRO A 38 14.87 8.64 11.04
N HIS A 39 15.42 8.10 12.12
CA HIS A 39 16.61 7.25 12.11
C HIS A 39 16.28 5.76 12.08
N MET A 40 15.00 5.40 12.21
CA MET A 40 14.55 4.01 12.22
C MET A 40 13.94 3.63 10.87
N LEU A 41 14.42 2.52 10.32
CA LEU A 41 13.80 1.83 9.19
C LEU A 41 12.90 0.70 9.69
N PHE A 42 11.74 0.60 9.06
CA PHE A 42 10.77 -0.45 9.27
C PHE A 42 10.56 -1.24 7.98
N VAL A 43 10.26 -2.51 8.12
CA VAL A 43 9.91 -3.40 7.01
C VAL A 43 8.66 -4.21 7.34
N PRO A 44 7.85 -4.64 6.35
CA PRO A 44 6.73 -5.55 6.60
C PRO A 44 7.21 -6.88 7.17
N ILE A 45 6.62 -7.33 8.28
CA ILE A 45 7.05 -8.55 8.99
C ILE A 45 6.98 -9.78 8.08
N GLU A 46 5.87 -9.96 7.34
CA GLU A 46 5.70 -11.10 6.45
C GLU A 46 6.69 -11.10 5.27
N GLU A 47 7.04 -9.91 4.78
CA GLU A 47 7.97 -9.76 3.66
C GLU A 47 9.38 -10.12 4.09
N ILE A 48 9.87 -9.52 5.18
CA ILE A 48 11.22 -9.79 5.68
C ILE A 48 11.36 -11.24 6.17
N GLY A 49 10.35 -11.80 6.83
CA GLY A 49 10.33 -13.20 7.24
C GLY A 49 10.49 -14.14 6.05
N ARG A 50 9.72 -13.91 4.98
CA ARG A 50 9.81 -14.69 3.74
C ARG A 50 11.18 -14.57 3.08
N THR A 51 11.70 -13.35 2.98
CA THR A 51 13.00 -13.08 2.34
C THR A 51 14.14 -13.73 3.11
N LEU A 52 14.17 -13.62 4.42
CA LEU A 52 15.19 -14.26 5.27
C LEU A 52 14.93 -15.77 5.48
N GLY A 53 13.74 -16.28 5.12
CA GLY A 53 13.35 -17.68 5.37
C GLY A 53 13.02 -17.93 6.82
N TRP A 54 12.62 -16.91 7.55
CA TRP A 54 12.23 -16.96 8.95
C TRP A 54 10.76 -17.29 9.12
N GLU A 55 10.44 -18.04 10.16
CA GLU A 55 9.06 -18.28 10.55
C GLU A 55 8.45 -17.02 11.15
N THR A 56 7.22 -16.71 10.73
CA THR A 56 6.41 -15.63 11.28
C THR A 56 5.17 -16.23 11.93
N HIS A 57 4.94 -15.89 13.18
CA HIS A 57 3.76 -16.35 13.92
C HIS A 57 2.93 -15.14 14.36
N PHE A 58 1.62 -15.21 14.09
CA PHE A 58 0.66 -14.18 14.48
C PHE A 58 -0.45 -14.84 15.30
N ASP A 59 -0.48 -14.55 16.57
CA ASP A 59 -1.61 -14.87 17.43
C ASP A 59 -2.24 -13.58 17.97
N GLN A 60 -3.43 -13.68 18.58
CA GLN A 60 -4.18 -12.51 19.06
C GLN A 60 -3.40 -11.66 20.07
N GLU A 61 -2.50 -12.25 20.85
CA GLU A 61 -1.72 -11.59 21.89
C GLU A 61 -0.21 -11.57 21.63
N GLU A 62 0.30 -12.41 20.72
CA GLU A 62 1.74 -12.57 20.51
C GLU A 62 2.10 -12.55 19.02
N ILE A 63 3.11 -11.79 18.69
CA ILE A 63 3.71 -11.76 17.36
C ILE A 63 5.15 -12.17 17.50
N SER A 64 5.58 -13.22 16.80
CA SER A 64 6.98 -13.62 16.81
C SER A 64 7.56 -13.71 15.39
N LEU A 65 8.85 -13.50 15.30
CA LEU A 65 9.65 -13.58 14.09
C LEU A 65 10.92 -14.38 14.39
N ASN A 66 11.16 -15.48 13.67
CA ASN A 66 12.28 -16.40 13.91
C ASN A 66 12.38 -16.89 15.39
N GLY A 67 11.22 -17.17 15.99
CA GLY A 67 11.13 -17.57 17.40
C GLY A 67 11.33 -16.45 18.43
N HIS A 68 11.67 -15.23 18.00
CA HIS A 68 11.77 -14.06 18.87
C HIS A 68 10.41 -13.38 19.02
N LEU A 69 9.95 -13.18 20.26
CA LEU A 69 8.72 -12.47 20.56
C LEU A 69 8.94 -10.97 20.34
N LEU A 70 8.13 -10.35 19.47
CA LEU A 70 8.24 -8.94 19.15
C LEU A 70 7.46 -8.09 20.16
N ASP A 71 8.06 -6.98 20.61
CA ASP A 71 7.36 -6.01 21.45
C ASP A 71 6.39 -5.19 20.59
N ALA A 72 5.09 -5.35 20.84
CA ALA A 72 4.03 -4.62 20.14
C ALA A 72 4.19 -3.09 20.21
N ALA A 73 4.86 -2.56 21.24
CA ALA A 73 5.13 -1.12 21.38
C ALA A 73 6.14 -0.61 20.35
N HIS A 74 7.01 -1.47 19.84
CA HIS A 74 8.00 -1.14 18.80
C HIS A 74 7.44 -1.31 17.38
N LEU A 75 6.33 -2.04 17.22
CA LEU A 75 5.74 -2.28 15.91
C LEU A 75 4.97 -1.05 15.42
N ARG A 76 4.97 -0.88 14.11
CA ARG A 76 4.08 0.06 13.42
C ARG A 76 3.12 -0.68 12.50
N LYS A 77 2.10 0.02 12.05
CA LYS A 77 1.10 -0.55 11.14
C LYS A 77 0.79 0.43 10.02
N LEU A 78 0.74 -0.08 8.79
CA LEU A 78 0.16 0.66 7.67
C LEU A 78 -1.37 0.75 7.84
N THR A 79 -1.99 1.69 7.15
CA THR A 79 -3.47 1.87 7.24
C THR A 79 -4.28 0.71 6.69
N ASN A 80 -3.66 -0.14 5.86
CA ASN A 80 -4.25 -1.39 5.35
C ASN A 80 -4.12 -2.59 6.31
N GLY A 81 -3.47 -2.40 7.47
CA GLY A 81 -3.28 -3.42 8.48
C GLY A 81 -1.91 -4.12 8.46
N THR A 82 -1.07 -3.92 7.44
CA THR A 82 0.27 -4.50 7.36
C THR A 82 1.10 -4.11 8.56
N LEU A 83 1.63 -5.09 9.29
CA LEU A 83 2.51 -4.88 10.43
C LEU A 83 3.94 -4.64 9.96
N LEU A 84 4.59 -3.68 10.58
CA LEU A 84 5.96 -3.27 10.31
C LEU A 84 6.82 -3.52 11.55
N VAL A 85 7.98 -4.13 11.34
CA VAL A 85 9.00 -4.37 12.35
C VAL A 85 10.19 -3.42 12.11
N PRO A 86 10.72 -2.76 13.15
CA PRO A 86 11.94 -1.98 13.02
C PRO A 86 13.17 -2.89 12.90
N LEU A 87 14.24 -2.37 12.30
CA LEU A 87 15.45 -3.17 12.04
C LEU A 87 16.12 -3.69 13.31
N ASP A 88 16.05 -2.97 14.43
CA ASP A 88 16.63 -3.41 15.71
C ASP A 88 15.94 -4.67 16.27
N GLU A 89 14.64 -4.87 15.99
CA GLU A 89 13.97 -6.13 16.33
C GLU A 89 14.47 -7.30 15.46
N LEU A 90 14.87 -7.05 14.19
CA LEU A 90 15.49 -8.09 13.37
C LEU A 90 16.82 -8.54 13.96
N GLN A 91 17.59 -7.61 14.53
CA GLN A 91 18.83 -7.94 15.20
C GLN A 91 18.60 -8.81 16.45
N ARG A 92 17.56 -8.51 17.23
CA ARG A 92 17.16 -9.34 18.38
C ARG A 92 16.67 -10.72 17.95
N ALA A 93 16.03 -10.81 16.77
CA ALA A 93 15.59 -12.07 16.17
C ALA A 93 16.71 -12.89 15.51
N GLY A 94 17.98 -12.42 15.57
CA GLY A 94 19.16 -13.16 15.14
C GLY A 94 19.81 -12.67 13.85
N ALA A 95 19.37 -11.55 13.24
CA ALA A 95 20.06 -10.96 12.10
C ALA A 95 21.33 -10.19 12.53
N THR A 96 22.31 -10.15 11.65
CA THR A 96 23.39 -9.18 11.71
C THR A 96 23.04 -7.99 10.82
N ILE A 97 23.15 -6.77 11.36
CA ILE A 97 22.86 -5.53 10.65
C ILE A 97 24.14 -4.71 10.49
N THR A 98 24.49 -4.39 9.27
CA THR A 98 25.64 -3.53 8.94
C THR A 98 25.14 -2.35 8.12
N TRP A 99 25.39 -1.14 8.59
CA TRP A 99 25.02 0.08 7.90
C TRP A 99 26.09 0.51 6.90
N SER A 100 25.68 1.08 5.78
CA SER A 100 26.58 1.79 4.86
C SER A 100 27.18 3.03 5.53
N ASP A 101 28.31 3.51 5.02
CA ASP A 101 29.06 4.65 5.58
C ASP A 101 28.22 5.93 5.61
N ASP A 102 27.31 6.10 4.64
CA ASP A 102 26.37 7.23 4.56
C ASP A 102 25.11 7.05 5.40
N GLY A 103 24.93 5.87 6.02
CA GLY A 103 23.76 5.54 6.83
C GLY A 103 22.46 5.39 6.04
N MET A 104 22.52 5.33 4.71
CA MET A 104 21.32 5.30 3.86
C MET A 104 20.86 3.88 3.51
N GLN A 105 21.66 2.87 3.81
CA GLN A 105 21.35 1.46 3.56
C GLN A 105 21.82 0.59 4.71
N ALA A 106 21.01 -0.41 5.06
CA ALA A 106 21.35 -1.46 6.00
C ALA A 106 21.43 -2.80 5.29
N LEU A 107 22.56 -3.49 5.38
CA LEU A 107 22.68 -4.89 5.00
C LEU A 107 22.23 -5.74 6.18
N VAL A 108 21.16 -6.50 6.00
CA VAL A 108 20.61 -7.45 6.96
C VAL A 108 21.03 -8.85 6.52
N ALA A 109 21.78 -9.53 7.35
CA ALA A 109 22.30 -10.88 7.08
C ALA A 109 21.76 -11.88 8.11
N SER A 110 21.29 -13.04 7.64
CA SER A 110 20.93 -14.18 8.47
C SER A 110 21.25 -15.47 7.74
N ASP A 111 22.01 -16.36 8.37
CA ASP A 111 22.51 -17.59 7.79
C ASP A 111 23.16 -17.36 6.43
N ASN A 112 22.59 -17.89 5.36
CA ASN A 112 23.08 -17.76 3.99
C ASN A 112 22.33 -16.69 3.17
N LYS A 113 21.50 -15.85 3.80
CA LYS A 113 20.71 -14.83 3.13
C LYS A 113 21.13 -13.43 3.54
N ASN A 114 21.24 -12.58 2.55
CA ASN A 114 21.57 -11.17 2.70
C ASN A 114 20.54 -10.34 1.96
N ILE A 115 20.05 -9.28 2.59
CA ILE A 115 19.14 -8.32 1.99
C ILE A 115 19.61 -6.90 2.29
N ALA A 116 19.57 -6.03 1.29
CA ALA A 116 19.84 -4.62 1.45
C ALA A 116 18.53 -3.85 1.67
N ILE A 117 18.42 -3.14 2.76
CA ILE A 117 17.24 -2.32 3.10
C ILE A 117 17.67 -0.85 3.05
N GLN A 118 17.01 -0.06 2.21
CA GLN A 118 17.41 1.31 1.95
C GLN A 118 16.39 2.34 2.43
N PHE A 119 16.88 3.54 2.80
CA PHE A 119 16.03 4.72 2.93
C PHE A 119 15.61 5.18 1.54
N ALA A 120 14.37 4.85 1.17
CA ALA A 120 13.85 5.23 -0.12
C ALA A 120 13.15 6.60 -0.07
N ASP A 121 13.15 7.31 -1.20
CA ASP A 121 12.51 8.61 -1.34
C ASP A 121 10.99 8.55 -1.15
N LYS A 122 10.46 9.56 -0.48
CA LYS A 122 9.03 9.72 -0.25
C LYS A 122 8.39 10.59 -1.32
N ARG A 123 7.19 10.25 -1.77
CA ARG A 123 6.37 11.09 -2.64
C ARG A 123 4.88 10.90 -2.36
N VAL A 124 4.11 11.92 -2.70
CA VAL A 124 2.65 11.95 -2.51
C VAL A 124 1.98 12.29 -3.83
N GLU A 125 0.94 11.54 -4.17
CA GLU A 125 0.11 11.76 -5.34
C GLU A 125 -1.33 12.02 -4.90
N VAL A 126 -1.89 13.15 -5.32
CA VAL A 126 -3.29 13.52 -5.07
C VAL A 126 -4.04 13.52 -6.39
N ASP A 127 -5.02 12.67 -6.49
CA ASP A 127 -5.94 12.57 -7.62
C ASP A 127 -7.26 13.28 -7.29
N LEU A 128 -7.43 14.48 -7.84
CA LEU A 128 -8.64 15.27 -7.65
C LEU A 128 -9.86 14.70 -8.37
N ALA A 129 -9.66 13.96 -9.48
CA ALA A 129 -10.77 13.38 -10.23
C ALA A 129 -11.41 12.22 -9.46
N ASN A 130 -10.59 11.36 -8.87
CA ASN A 130 -11.04 10.19 -8.11
C ASN A 130 -11.14 10.45 -6.60
N GLN A 131 -10.78 11.68 -6.14
CA GLN A 131 -10.76 12.06 -4.73
C GLN A 131 -9.96 11.06 -3.88
N HIS A 132 -8.71 10.86 -4.27
CA HIS A 132 -7.80 9.90 -3.67
C HIS A 132 -6.42 10.51 -3.41
N LEU A 133 -5.77 10.06 -2.34
CA LEU A 133 -4.37 10.35 -2.03
C LEU A 133 -3.63 9.04 -1.88
N ARG A 134 -2.49 8.93 -2.59
CA ARG A 134 -1.53 7.84 -2.44
C ARG A 134 -0.19 8.39 -1.99
N ALA A 135 0.41 7.73 -1.03
CA ALA A 135 1.76 8.03 -0.58
C ALA A 135 2.67 6.82 -0.84
N TYR A 136 3.86 7.11 -1.33
CA TYR A 136 4.84 6.09 -1.69
C TYR A 136 6.16 6.37 -1.00
N GLN A 137 6.86 5.29 -0.65
CA GLN A 137 8.26 5.34 -0.27
C GLN A 137 9.01 4.35 -1.17
N GLY A 138 9.91 4.87 -2.02
CA GLY A 138 10.45 4.12 -3.15
C GLY A 138 9.33 3.66 -4.10
N ALA A 139 9.30 2.37 -4.40
CA ALA A 139 8.24 1.73 -5.17
C ALA A 139 7.03 1.35 -4.32
N ARG A 140 7.14 1.38 -2.97
CA ARG A 140 6.13 0.88 -2.05
C ARG A 140 5.00 1.88 -1.84
N LEU A 141 3.75 1.46 -2.07
CA LEU A 141 2.54 2.17 -1.65
C LEU A 141 2.36 2.00 -0.14
N VAL A 142 2.54 3.09 0.62
CA VAL A 142 2.47 3.07 2.09
C VAL A 142 1.17 3.64 2.65
N LEU A 143 0.46 4.44 1.86
CA LEU A 143 -0.88 4.94 2.18
C LEU A 143 -1.72 5.03 0.92
N ASP A 144 -2.92 4.49 0.97
CA ASP A 144 -3.99 4.69 -0.01
C ASP A 144 -5.25 5.13 0.72
N SER A 145 -5.73 6.34 0.46
CA SER A 145 -6.81 6.94 1.24
C SER A 145 -7.76 7.77 0.39
N PRO A 146 -9.08 7.65 0.60
CA PRO A 146 -10.01 8.63 0.07
C PRO A 146 -9.75 10.01 0.69
N ILE A 147 -10.03 11.04 -0.11
CA ILE A 147 -9.93 12.43 0.33
C ILE A 147 -11.22 13.21 0.02
N SER A 148 -11.26 14.45 0.52
CA SER A 148 -12.20 15.47 0.04
C SER A 148 -11.44 16.77 -0.21
N SER A 149 -11.36 17.17 -1.48
CA SER A 149 -10.68 18.38 -1.93
C SER A 149 -11.58 19.63 -1.90
N GLY A 150 -11.08 20.75 -2.41
CA GLY A 150 -11.79 22.01 -2.49
C GLY A 150 -13.04 21.95 -3.36
N ARG A 151 -14.17 22.52 -2.86
CA ARG A 151 -15.43 22.61 -3.60
C ARG A 151 -15.36 23.63 -4.74
N GLU A 152 -16.42 23.74 -5.51
CA GLU A 152 -16.58 24.78 -6.51
C GLU A 152 -16.39 26.19 -5.93
N GLY A 153 -15.70 27.06 -6.63
CA GLY A 153 -15.31 28.40 -6.17
C GLY A 153 -14.19 28.44 -5.13
N LYS A 154 -13.73 27.26 -4.64
CA LYS A 154 -12.64 27.08 -3.66
C LYS A 154 -11.79 25.86 -4.03
N LYS A 155 -11.43 25.74 -5.31
CA LYS A 155 -10.73 24.58 -5.85
C LYS A 155 -9.34 24.39 -5.23
N THR A 156 -8.98 23.15 -4.97
CA THR A 156 -7.58 22.81 -4.66
C THR A 156 -6.70 23.03 -5.88
N PRO A 157 -5.57 23.76 -5.77
CA PRO A 157 -4.67 24.00 -6.89
C PRO A 157 -4.03 22.69 -7.37
N ARG A 158 -3.79 22.61 -8.68
CA ARG A 158 -3.03 21.51 -9.31
C ARG A 158 -1.60 21.96 -9.51
N GLY A 159 -0.68 21.03 -9.47
CA GLY A 159 0.74 21.30 -9.69
C GLY A 159 1.63 20.35 -8.90
N GLU A 160 2.91 20.65 -8.95
CA GLU A 160 3.94 19.99 -8.17
C GLU A 160 4.31 20.91 -7.00
N PHE A 161 4.19 20.38 -5.80
CA PHE A 161 4.41 21.09 -4.54
C PHE A 161 5.39 20.31 -3.66
N LYS A 162 5.69 20.89 -2.50
CA LYS A 162 6.45 20.21 -1.44
C LYS A 162 5.72 20.32 -0.11
N ALA A 163 5.81 19.30 0.70
CA ALA A 163 5.29 19.34 2.06
C ALA A 163 6.01 20.39 2.91
N GLY A 164 5.28 21.20 3.63
CA GLY A 164 5.83 22.26 4.49
C GLY A 164 5.68 23.67 3.90
N PRO A 165 6.24 24.67 4.60
CA PRO A 165 7.05 24.58 5.83
C PRO A 165 6.25 24.30 7.11
N ILE A 166 4.91 24.47 7.12
CA ILE A 166 4.10 24.29 8.33
C ILE A 166 3.67 22.83 8.46
N LYS A 167 4.07 22.19 9.56
CA LYS A 167 3.63 20.88 9.99
C LYS A 167 3.18 20.96 11.45
N SER A 168 1.91 20.69 11.76
CA SER A 168 1.34 20.91 13.08
C SER A 168 0.30 19.86 13.45
N ARG A 169 0.39 19.29 14.67
CA ARG A 169 -0.61 18.35 15.20
C ARG A 169 -2.01 18.97 15.28
N MET A 170 -2.08 20.29 15.55
CA MET A 170 -3.34 21.02 15.64
C MET A 170 -3.14 22.45 15.10
N HIS A 171 -3.25 22.59 13.79
CA HIS A 171 -3.32 23.90 13.14
C HIS A 171 -4.74 24.48 13.27
N ARG A 172 -4.85 25.80 13.30
CA ARG A 172 -6.13 26.52 13.28
C ARG A 172 -6.16 27.52 12.15
N SER A 173 -7.18 27.41 11.31
CA SER A 173 -7.32 28.28 10.15
C SER A 173 -7.77 29.67 10.55
N ARG A 174 -6.91 30.68 10.42
CA ARG A 174 -7.27 32.10 10.63
C ARG A 174 -8.33 32.59 9.65
N LEU A 175 -8.40 31.99 8.46
CA LEU A 175 -9.35 32.37 7.40
C LEU A 175 -10.78 31.85 7.66
N TYR A 176 -10.94 30.85 8.53
CA TYR A 176 -12.22 30.17 8.76
C TYR A 176 -12.49 30.04 10.26
N HIS A 177 -12.62 31.19 10.96
CA HIS A 177 -13.04 31.27 12.38
C HIS A 177 -12.26 30.32 13.31
N ASN A 178 -10.95 30.24 13.15
CA ASN A 178 -10.08 29.32 13.90
C ASN A 178 -10.51 27.83 13.82
N ALA A 179 -11.10 27.42 12.70
CA ALA A 179 -11.48 26.03 12.49
C ALA A 179 -10.30 25.07 12.74
N PRO A 180 -10.49 24.01 13.51
CA PRO A 180 -9.43 23.07 13.83
C PRO A 180 -9.07 22.23 12.60
N MET A 181 -7.78 22.07 12.37
CA MET A 181 -7.17 21.29 11.30
C MET A 181 -6.13 20.34 11.93
N PRO A 182 -6.56 19.21 12.50
CA PRO A 182 -5.62 18.27 13.13
C PRO A 182 -4.73 17.60 12.08
N TRP A 183 -3.51 17.27 12.46
CA TRP A 183 -2.53 16.56 11.64
C TRP A 183 -2.24 17.27 10.32
N SER A 184 -2.05 18.59 10.41
CA SER A 184 -1.87 19.47 9.25
C SER A 184 -0.45 19.46 8.71
N VAL A 185 -0.36 19.33 7.39
CA VAL A 185 0.86 19.53 6.60
C VAL A 185 0.53 20.52 5.50
N GLN A 186 1.22 21.65 5.47
CA GLN A 186 1.07 22.65 4.42
C GLN A 186 1.62 22.09 3.10
N VAL A 187 1.01 22.43 1.98
CA VAL A 187 1.51 22.06 0.64
C VAL A 187 1.62 23.26 -0.29
N HIS A 188 0.81 24.29 -0.07
CA HIS A 188 0.87 25.52 -0.85
C HIS A 188 0.10 26.62 -0.14
N GLU A 189 0.71 27.80 0.09
CA GLU A 189 0.06 28.96 0.74
C GLU A 189 -0.83 28.58 1.94
N ASN A 190 -2.17 28.73 1.79
CA ASN A 190 -3.16 28.36 2.80
C ASN A 190 -3.79 26.98 2.57
N ILE A 191 -3.21 26.17 1.70
CA ILE A 191 -3.67 24.81 1.38
C ILE A 191 -2.88 23.79 2.19
N PHE A 192 -3.60 22.97 2.92
CA PHE A 192 -3.07 21.92 3.79
C PHE A 192 -3.68 20.57 3.44
N ILE A 193 -2.91 19.50 3.64
CA ILE A 193 -3.43 18.16 3.85
C ILE A 193 -3.64 18.01 5.35
N HIS A 194 -4.89 17.70 5.79
CA HIS A 194 -5.20 17.62 7.21
C HIS A 194 -6.35 16.66 7.53
N GLY A 195 -6.45 16.27 8.78
CA GLY A 195 -7.52 15.41 9.25
C GLY A 195 -8.89 16.11 9.31
N PHE A 196 -9.95 15.36 8.94
CA PHE A 196 -11.32 15.80 9.10
C PHE A 196 -12.26 14.63 9.44
N ARG A 197 -13.28 14.88 10.25
CA ARG A 197 -14.18 13.81 10.72
C ARG A 197 -15.01 13.19 9.60
N LYS A 198 -15.54 14.02 8.69
CA LYS A 198 -16.39 13.61 7.58
C LYS A 198 -15.73 13.92 6.27
N VAL A 199 -15.23 12.90 5.58
CA VAL A 199 -14.54 13.00 4.30
C VAL A 199 -15.42 12.34 3.23
N PRO A 200 -16.33 13.10 2.60
CA PRO A 200 -17.09 12.58 1.48
C PRO A 200 -16.18 12.42 0.26
N ARG A 201 -16.47 11.43 -0.59
CA ARG A 201 -15.70 11.18 -1.81
C ARG A 201 -16.03 12.16 -2.94
N HIS A 202 -16.21 13.43 -2.58
CA HIS A 202 -16.43 14.53 -3.51
C HIS A 202 -15.85 15.82 -2.92
N PRO A 203 -15.53 16.82 -3.76
CA PRO A 203 -15.02 18.11 -3.31
C PRO A 203 -15.99 18.82 -2.36
N SER A 204 -15.54 19.16 -1.13
CA SER A 204 -16.39 19.81 -0.13
C SER A 204 -15.63 20.79 0.78
N SER A 205 -14.30 20.88 0.66
CA SER A 205 -13.48 21.78 1.47
C SER A 205 -13.44 23.21 0.92
N HIS A 206 -12.69 24.08 1.58
CA HIS A 206 -12.40 25.44 1.13
C HIS A 206 -11.03 25.56 0.42
N GLY A 207 -10.55 24.44 -0.16
CA GLY A 207 -9.27 24.35 -0.88
C GLY A 207 -8.33 23.30 -0.30
N CYS A 208 -8.36 23.05 1.00
CA CYS A 208 -7.54 22.02 1.64
C CYS A 208 -7.93 20.60 1.21
N ILE A 209 -7.01 19.66 1.41
CA ILE A 209 -7.21 18.24 1.17
C ILE A 209 -7.49 17.57 2.51
N ARG A 210 -8.67 17.00 2.68
CA ARG A 210 -9.11 16.36 3.91
C ARG A 210 -8.84 14.88 3.87
N LEU A 211 -8.18 14.34 4.91
CA LEU A 211 -7.98 12.92 5.16
C LEU A 211 -8.87 12.45 6.32
N PRO A 212 -9.32 11.18 6.32
CA PRO A 212 -10.11 10.64 7.42
C PRO A 212 -9.35 10.63 8.76
N LEU A 213 -10.11 10.95 9.85
CA LEU A 213 -9.68 10.74 11.24
C LEU A 213 -10.21 9.42 11.82
N THR A 214 -11.06 8.72 11.07
CA THR A 214 -11.70 7.46 11.47
C THR A 214 -10.97 6.25 10.91
N GLY A 215 -11.30 5.07 11.39
CA GLY A 215 -10.61 3.83 11.01
C GLY A 215 -9.15 3.85 11.48
N ALA A 216 -8.22 3.50 10.62
CA ALA A 216 -6.79 3.54 10.90
C ALA A 216 -6.19 4.97 11.01
N ASN A 217 -7.05 5.99 11.01
CA ASN A 217 -6.67 7.40 11.07
C ASN A 217 -5.60 7.80 10.03
N PRO A 218 -5.92 7.75 8.72
CA PRO A 218 -4.99 8.10 7.66
C PRO A 218 -4.32 9.46 7.84
N ALA A 219 -5.02 10.45 8.42
CA ALA A 219 -4.47 11.77 8.66
C ALA A 219 -3.32 11.77 9.67
N LYS A 220 -3.47 11.05 10.80
CA LYS A 220 -2.41 10.89 11.80
C LYS A 220 -1.24 10.09 11.21
N TRP A 221 -1.56 9.00 10.51
CA TRP A 221 -0.55 8.16 9.87
C TRP A 221 0.29 8.96 8.87
N PHE A 222 -0.37 9.71 7.96
CA PHE A 222 0.28 10.58 6.98
C PHE A 222 1.17 11.64 7.64
N TYR A 223 0.66 12.29 8.67
CA TYR A 223 1.41 13.29 9.43
C TYR A 223 2.69 12.72 10.05
N ASN A 224 2.62 11.53 10.65
CA ASN A 224 3.78 10.90 11.27
C ASN A 224 4.80 10.41 10.23
N TRP A 225 4.34 10.04 9.03
CA TRP A 225 5.20 9.50 7.97
C TRP A 225 5.91 10.57 7.14
N ILE A 226 5.21 11.67 6.76
CA ILE A 226 5.72 12.64 5.77
C ILE A 226 6.80 13.55 6.33
N ASP A 227 7.89 13.72 5.59
CA ASP A 227 8.94 14.69 5.91
C ASP A 227 8.64 16.07 5.27
N LEU A 228 9.19 17.13 5.87
CA LEU A 228 9.21 18.43 5.21
C LEU A 228 10.06 18.35 3.94
N GLY A 229 9.58 18.93 2.86
CA GLY A 229 10.24 18.87 1.55
C GLY A 229 9.79 17.70 0.68
N THR A 230 9.06 16.70 1.21
CA THR A 230 8.51 15.60 0.40
C THR A 230 7.73 16.13 -0.79
N PRO A 231 8.01 15.66 -2.03
CA PRO A 231 7.25 16.04 -3.22
C PRO A 231 5.77 15.64 -3.12
N VAL A 232 4.89 16.57 -3.50
CA VAL A 232 3.43 16.41 -3.52
C VAL A 232 2.89 16.81 -4.89
N SER A 233 2.48 15.82 -5.68
CA SER A 233 1.87 16.01 -6.99
C SER A 233 0.35 16.05 -6.87
N ILE A 234 -0.29 17.14 -7.28
CA ILE A 234 -1.75 17.29 -7.28
C ILE A 234 -2.25 17.35 -8.72
N LYS A 235 -2.92 16.29 -9.16
CA LYS A 235 -3.35 16.09 -10.55
C LYS A 235 -4.85 15.77 -10.65
N GLY A 236 -5.32 15.66 -11.87
CA GLY A 236 -6.70 15.31 -12.19
C GLY A 236 -7.56 16.54 -12.47
N HIS A 237 -8.67 16.31 -13.15
CA HIS A 237 -9.67 17.34 -13.34
C HIS A 237 -10.51 17.46 -12.07
N TRP A 238 -10.82 18.67 -11.69
CA TRP A 238 -11.80 18.89 -10.63
C TRP A 238 -13.11 18.23 -11.10
N PRO A 239 -13.69 17.28 -10.36
CA PRO A 239 -14.91 16.63 -10.80
C PRO A 239 -15.99 17.69 -10.92
N LEU A 240 -16.48 17.93 -12.13
CA LEU A 240 -17.74 18.61 -12.33
C LEU A 240 -18.76 17.86 -11.47
N ALA A 241 -19.65 18.59 -10.77
CA ALA A 241 -20.71 17.96 -9.99
C ALA A 241 -21.29 16.84 -10.85
N THR A 242 -20.97 15.60 -10.52
CA THR A 242 -21.64 14.48 -11.14
C THR A 242 -23.09 14.68 -10.81
N THR A 243 -23.90 15.02 -11.80
CA THR A 243 -25.30 14.64 -11.76
C THR A 243 -25.28 13.25 -11.18
N THR A 244 -25.78 13.09 -9.95
CA THR A 244 -25.99 11.80 -9.30
C THR A 244 -26.47 10.86 -10.39
N PRO A 245 -25.78 9.73 -10.70
CA PRO A 245 -26.33 8.80 -11.66
C PRO A 245 -27.76 8.57 -11.21
N ALA A 246 -28.74 8.85 -12.05
CA ALA A 246 -30.12 8.60 -11.74
C ALA A 246 -30.16 7.19 -11.16
N PRO A 247 -30.85 6.95 -10.02
CA PRO A 247 -30.86 5.63 -9.41
C PRO A 247 -31.16 4.66 -10.53
N VAL A 248 -30.21 3.76 -10.80
CA VAL A 248 -30.40 2.70 -11.79
C VAL A 248 -31.68 2.02 -11.32
N ARG A 249 -32.77 2.29 -12.03
CA ARG A 249 -34.02 1.61 -11.82
C ARG A 249 -33.71 0.15 -12.14
N ILE A 250 -33.39 -0.60 -11.11
CA ILE A 250 -33.28 -2.04 -11.22
C ILE A 250 -34.69 -2.45 -11.58
N GLU A 251 -34.98 -2.56 -12.87
CA GLU A 251 -36.12 -3.32 -13.31
C GLU A 251 -35.90 -4.69 -12.67
N LYS A 252 -36.84 -5.06 -11.80
CA LYS A 252 -36.93 -6.41 -11.27
C LYS A 252 -37.29 -7.31 -12.46
N ASN A 253 -36.36 -7.53 -13.36
CA ASN A 253 -36.44 -8.59 -14.33
C ASN A 253 -36.53 -9.88 -13.52
N ALA A 254 -37.69 -10.52 -13.60
CA ALA A 254 -37.97 -11.77 -12.93
C ALA A 254 -36.80 -12.72 -13.13
N SER A 255 -36.20 -13.11 -12.00
CA SER A 255 -35.05 -14.01 -11.97
C SER A 255 -35.31 -15.22 -12.89
N PRO A 256 -34.45 -15.52 -13.87
CA PRO A 256 -34.57 -16.70 -14.72
C PRO A 256 -34.60 -18.02 -13.90
N ALA A 257 -34.13 -18.00 -12.65
CA ALA A 257 -34.23 -19.13 -11.75
C ALA A 257 -35.66 -19.55 -11.40
N ARG A 258 -36.64 -18.62 -11.35
CA ARG A 258 -38.04 -18.99 -11.09
C ARG A 258 -38.72 -19.68 -12.28
N SER A 259 -38.33 -19.32 -13.50
CA SER A 259 -38.86 -19.97 -14.72
C SER A 259 -38.28 -21.36 -14.90
N PHE A 260 -37.03 -21.59 -14.53
CA PHE A 260 -36.37 -22.90 -14.59
C PHE A 260 -36.96 -23.86 -13.56
N LEU A 261 -37.12 -23.41 -12.30
CA LEU A 261 -37.73 -24.24 -11.25
C LEU A 261 -39.16 -24.66 -11.59
N ARG A 262 -39.96 -23.76 -12.18
CA ARG A 262 -41.35 -24.06 -12.61
C ARG A 262 -41.38 -25.09 -13.73
N ARG A 263 -40.44 -25.06 -14.69
CA ARG A 263 -40.32 -26.04 -15.77
C ARG A 263 -39.87 -27.42 -15.25
N VAL A 264 -38.94 -27.46 -14.28
CA VAL A 264 -38.49 -28.70 -13.67
C VAL A 264 -39.61 -29.33 -12.85
N ILE A 265 -40.38 -28.60 -12.07
CA ILE A 265 -41.50 -29.11 -11.27
C ILE A 265 -42.60 -29.67 -12.19
N ILE A 266 -42.94 -29.00 -13.28
CA ILE A 266 -43.97 -29.47 -14.22
C ILE A 266 -43.49 -30.78 -14.92
N ALA A 267 -42.24 -30.86 -15.31
CA ALA A 267 -41.68 -32.08 -15.94
C ALA A 267 -41.71 -33.29 -14.98
N THR A 268 -41.34 -33.07 -13.72
CA THR A 268 -41.32 -34.11 -12.67
C THR A 268 -42.74 -34.62 -12.35
N VAL A 269 -43.71 -33.72 -12.27
CA VAL A 269 -45.13 -34.10 -12.02
C VAL A 269 -45.70 -34.90 -13.18
N ILE A 270 -45.42 -34.53 -14.43
CA ILE A 270 -45.86 -35.27 -15.60
C ILE A 270 -45.26 -36.67 -15.65
N THR A 271 -43.98 -36.84 -15.29
CA THR A 271 -43.31 -38.15 -15.27
C THR A 271 -43.86 -39.04 -14.19
N ILE A 272 -44.17 -38.53 -12.99
CA ILE A 272 -44.77 -39.30 -11.89
C ILE A 272 -46.21 -39.72 -12.25
N ALA A 273 -47.00 -38.83 -12.84
CA ALA A 273 -48.36 -39.15 -13.27
C ALA A 273 -48.36 -40.22 -14.39
N GLY A 274 -47.42 -40.16 -15.35
CA GLY A 274 -47.26 -41.14 -16.43
C GLY A 274 -46.88 -42.53 -15.90
N THR A 275 -45.99 -42.62 -14.94
CA THR A 275 -45.59 -43.89 -14.32
C THR A 275 -46.69 -44.54 -13.47
N LEU A 276 -47.50 -43.77 -12.79
CA LEU A 276 -48.65 -44.22 -12.02
C LEU A 276 -49.75 -44.81 -12.94
N VAL A 277 -50.02 -44.18 -14.09
CA VAL A 277 -50.96 -44.66 -15.07
C VAL A 277 -50.52 -45.99 -15.69
N ILE A 278 -49.26 -46.13 -16.07
CA ILE A 278 -48.71 -47.38 -16.61
C ILE A 278 -48.72 -48.52 -15.54
N TRP A 279 -48.45 -48.20 -14.26
CA TRP A 279 -48.52 -49.15 -13.17
C TRP A 279 -49.94 -49.66 -12.91
N PHE A 280 -50.97 -48.79 -12.98
CA PHE A 280 -52.38 -49.14 -12.86
C PHE A 280 -52.89 -50.00 -14.02
N ILE A 281 -52.47 -49.71 -15.26
CA ILE A 281 -52.86 -50.49 -16.46
C ILE A 281 -52.20 -51.86 -16.44
N SER A 282 -50.97 -52.01 -15.96
CA SER A 282 -50.28 -53.29 -15.88
C SER A 282 -50.88 -54.22 -14.78
N ARG A 283 -51.43 -53.65 -13.71
CA ARG A 283 -52.05 -54.43 -12.62
C ARG A 283 -53.51 -54.85 -12.87
N GLY A 284 -54.19 -54.18 -13.82
CA GLY A 284 -55.54 -54.49 -14.23
C GLY A 284 -55.70 -55.69 -15.20
N ARG A 285 -54.57 -56.25 -15.72
CA ARG A 285 -54.59 -57.38 -16.70
C ARG A 285 -54.28 -58.77 -16.11
N GLY A 286 -54.37 -58.89 -14.79
CA GLY A 286 -54.06 -60.16 -14.15
C GLY A 286 -55.27 -60.80 -13.38
N LYS A 287 -56.42 -60.84 -13.97
CA LYS A 287 -57.54 -61.74 -13.53
C LYS A 287 -58.52 -61.93 -14.69
N ILE A 288 -58.31 -62.91 -15.45
CA ILE A 288 -59.30 -63.84 -16.01
C ILE A 288 -58.61 -65.22 -16.17
#